data_e2bb10b820741ea9a9099e7e32cd0f58
#
_entry.id   e2bb10b820741ea9a9099e7e32cd0f58
#
_cell.length_a   1.000
_cell.length_b   1.000
_cell.length_c   1.000
_cell.angle_alpha   90.00
_cell.angle_beta   90.00
_cell.angle_gamma   90.00
#
_symmetry.space_group_name_H-M   'P 1'
#
loop_
_entity.id
_entity.type
_entity.pdbx_description
1 polymer ?
#
loop_
_entity_poly.entity_id
_entity_poly.type
_entity_poly.pdbx_seq_one_letter_code
_entity_poly.pdbx_strand_id
1 'polypeptide(L)'
;MKRILFTAIAVFALVGVVRADELEDSYAKLKATVEKKDAEAVIADAAATNKLAQVLITAPQPSDAAEVDNWKQRVGYGKEVASYSEYAIAYVATQVDAPKTIELVEALIAQNPKSKYIDVCTPQYLAALGKSGATKQLDGMTKVAAGRPDNEVALAALAEGLANKSPDRALNYANRLVTVLKTKAKPEGISEADWDRTKTAGLATGYYVSGAIYGGKSNWIDCDRQLKAALPFVHDNTRLGIVYFYLGLANYQLGKQTMDKPRMQTGLKYSQQAAAIAGPMKDQAYHNVLAIQNELGHK
;
A
#
# COMPACT_ATOMS: atom_id res chain seq x y z
N MET A 1 15.10 58.85 -37.66
CA MET A 1 13.92 58.22 -37.08
C MET A 1 14.30 56.91 -36.39
N LYS A 2 13.98 56.87 -35.09
CA LYS A 2 13.79 55.75 -34.18
C LYS A 2 14.97 54.84 -33.86
N ARG A 3 15.68 55.20 -32.80
CA ARG A 3 16.35 54.32 -31.85
C ARG A 3 15.27 53.72 -30.91
N ILE A 4 15.16 52.44 -30.78
CA ILE A 4 14.49 51.69 -29.70
C ILE A 4 15.50 50.63 -29.25
N LEU A 5 16.16 50.93 -28.24
CA LEU A 5 16.29 50.38 -26.91
C LEU A 5 16.29 48.85 -26.80
N PHE A 6 17.46 48.29 -26.56
CA PHE A 6 17.65 47.02 -25.87
C PHE A 6 18.04 47.30 -24.42
N THR A 7 17.06 47.23 -23.53
CA THR A 7 17.28 47.23 -22.08
C THR A 7 16.37 46.19 -21.46
N ALA A 8 16.76 44.92 -21.48
CA ALA A 8 16.13 43.88 -20.72
C ALA A 8 16.97 42.57 -20.65
N ILE A 9 18.21 42.65 -20.18
CA ILE A 9 18.96 41.44 -19.78
C ILE A 9 19.91 41.83 -18.65
N ALA A 10 19.41 42.01 -17.44
CA ALA A 10 20.27 42.18 -16.26
C ALA A 10 19.57 41.86 -14.93
N VAL A 11 18.38 41.22 -14.95
CA VAL A 11 17.61 40.98 -13.71
C VAL A 11 17.65 39.51 -13.27
N PHE A 12 18.10 38.59 -14.12
CA PHE A 12 18.01 37.15 -13.81
C PHE A 12 19.20 36.54 -13.05
N ALA A 13 20.35 37.19 -13.02
CA ALA A 13 21.55 36.64 -12.36
C ALA A 13 21.56 36.85 -10.83
N LEU A 14 20.87 37.84 -10.30
CA LEU A 14 20.84 38.12 -8.84
C LEU A 14 19.84 37.27 -8.05
N VAL A 15 18.85 36.69 -8.71
CA VAL A 15 17.82 35.88 -8.05
C VAL A 15 18.31 34.48 -7.65
N GLY A 16 19.41 34.00 -8.24
CA GLY A 16 19.93 32.65 -7.97
C GLY A 16 20.87 32.53 -6.75
N VAL A 17 21.55 33.57 -6.38
CA VAL A 17 22.58 33.55 -5.31
C VAL A 17 21.94 33.70 -3.93
N VAL A 18 20.98 34.58 -3.77
CA VAL A 18 20.28 34.84 -2.49
C VAL A 18 19.47 33.62 -2.01
N ARG A 19 19.10 32.71 -2.93
CA ARG A 19 18.25 31.56 -2.60
C ARG A 19 18.99 30.26 -2.20
N ALA A 20 20.30 30.16 -2.43
CA ALA A 20 21.07 29.01 -1.97
C ALA A 20 21.28 29.07 -0.44
N ASP A 21 21.64 30.25 0.08
CA ASP A 21 21.80 30.46 1.52
C ASP A 21 20.46 30.29 2.26
N GLU A 22 19.35 30.79 1.70
CA GLU A 22 18.02 30.58 2.26
C GLU A 22 17.63 29.09 2.31
N LEU A 23 18.00 28.30 1.30
CA LEU A 23 17.74 26.87 1.31
C LEU A 23 18.57 26.16 2.36
N GLU A 24 19.85 26.51 2.52
CA GLU A 24 20.74 25.92 3.54
C GLU A 24 20.22 26.22 4.95
N ASP A 25 19.83 27.45 5.23
CA ASP A 25 19.25 27.84 6.51
C ASP A 25 17.93 27.11 6.80
N SER A 26 17.04 27.04 5.81
CA SER A 26 15.78 26.31 5.91
C SER A 26 16.01 24.82 6.14
N TYR A 27 16.98 24.23 5.43
CA TYR A 27 17.35 22.81 5.60
C TYR A 27 17.97 22.53 6.97
N ALA A 28 18.84 23.42 7.46
CA ALA A 28 19.40 23.30 8.81
C ALA A 28 18.30 23.40 9.89
N LYS A 29 17.35 24.32 9.73
CA LYS A 29 16.20 24.45 10.61
C LYS A 29 15.36 23.18 10.62
N LEU A 30 15.03 22.62 9.45
CA LEU A 30 14.26 21.38 9.36
C LEU A 30 14.96 20.23 10.10
N LYS A 31 16.27 20.07 9.94
CA LYS A 31 17.03 19.04 10.67
C LYS A 31 16.90 19.20 12.19
N ALA A 32 17.04 20.42 12.69
CA ALA A 32 16.89 20.70 14.12
C ALA A 32 15.45 20.45 14.63
N THR A 33 14.44 20.67 13.79
CA THR A 33 13.04 20.42 14.14
C THR A 33 12.72 18.92 14.17
N VAL A 34 13.29 18.14 13.25
CA VAL A 34 13.19 16.66 13.22
C VAL A 34 13.71 16.04 14.51
N GLU A 35 14.84 16.52 15.06
CA GLU A 35 15.41 16.03 16.31
C GLU A 35 14.45 16.22 17.49
N LYS A 36 13.65 17.29 17.49
CA LYS A 36 12.65 17.58 18.52
C LYS A 36 11.35 16.79 18.36
N LYS A 37 11.15 16.17 17.20
CA LYS A 37 9.91 15.44 16.85
C LYS A 37 8.64 16.28 16.99
N ASP A 38 8.76 17.58 16.74
CA ASP A 38 7.63 18.50 16.74
C ASP A 38 6.90 18.40 15.38
N ALA A 39 5.75 17.74 15.39
CA ALA A 39 5.02 17.40 14.17
C ALA A 39 4.59 18.65 13.38
N GLU A 40 4.05 19.65 14.05
CA GLU A 40 3.58 20.90 13.43
C GLU A 40 4.74 21.67 12.81
N ALA A 41 5.83 21.81 13.55
CA ALA A 41 7.03 22.50 13.07
C ALA A 41 7.68 21.71 11.91
N VAL A 42 7.72 20.36 11.96
CA VAL A 42 8.25 19.54 10.85
C VAL A 42 7.43 19.71 9.58
N ILE A 43 6.10 19.74 9.67
CA ILE A 43 5.24 19.98 8.49
C ILE A 43 5.55 21.35 7.89
N ALA A 44 5.60 22.40 8.70
CA ALA A 44 5.85 23.76 8.23
C ALA A 44 7.25 23.92 7.62
N ASP A 45 8.29 23.44 8.32
CA ASP A 45 9.67 23.55 7.87
C ASP A 45 9.97 22.68 6.66
N ALA A 46 9.41 21.47 6.57
CA ALA A 46 9.53 20.61 5.40
C ALA A 46 8.87 21.23 4.16
N ALA A 47 7.68 21.81 4.30
CA ALA A 47 7.00 22.50 3.22
C ALA A 47 7.80 23.71 2.72
N ALA A 48 8.33 24.53 3.64
CA ALA A 48 9.17 25.70 3.31
C ALA A 48 10.45 25.27 2.59
N THR A 49 11.16 24.28 3.14
CA THR A 49 12.40 23.72 2.58
C THR A 49 12.16 23.12 1.19
N ASN A 50 11.10 22.32 1.02
CA ASN A 50 10.74 21.76 -0.28
C ASN A 50 10.44 22.84 -1.32
N LYS A 51 9.71 23.89 -0.93
CA LYS A 51 9.41 25.03 -1.82
C LYS A 51 10.69 25.70 -2.34
N LEU A 52 11.66 25.93 -1.48
CA LEU A 52 12.96 26.51 -1.87
C LEU A 52 13.75 25.54 -2.76
N ALA A 53 13.78 24.25 -2.42
CA ALA A 53 14.43 23.23 -3.21
C ALA A 53 13.84 23.13 -4.63
N GLN A 54 12.50 23.22 -4.79
CA GLN A 54 11.85 23.18 -6.10
C GLN A 54 12.27 24.34 -7.00
N VAL A 55 12.64 25.49 -6.44
CA VAL A 55 13.19 26.62 -7.23
C VAL A 55 14.50 26.23 -7.92
N LEU A 56 15.38 25.51 -7.22
CA LEU A 56 16.63 25.02 -7.82
C LEU A 56 16.37 23.91 -8.84
N ILE A 57 15.47 22.97 -8.53
CA ILE A 57 15.14 21.82 -9.39
C ILE A 57 14.54 22.28 -10.73
N THR A 58 13.71 23.32 -10.71
CA THR A 58 13.00 23.83 -11.88
C THR A 58 13.73 24.96 -12.61
N ALA A 59 14.91 25.36 -12.11
CA ALA A 59 15.71 26.39 -12.75
C ALA A 59 16.11 25.97 -14.19
N PRO A 60 15.91 26.83 -15.20
CA PRO A 60 16.26 26.51 -16.57
C PRO A 60 17.78 26.30 -16.71
N GLN A 61 18.16 25.37 -17.59
CA GLN A 61 19.57 25.17 -17.91
C GLN A 61 20.14 26.44 -18.53
N PRO A 62 21.33 26.92 -18.09
CA PRO A 62 21.99 28.09 -18.67
C PRO A 62 22.42 27.80 -20.11
N SER A 63 22.45 28.83 -20.92
CA SER A 63 22.94 28.79 -22.31
C SER A 63 24.47 28.74 -22.40
N ASP A 64 25.18 29.26 -21.38
CA ASP A 64 26.63 29.21 -21.29
C ASP A 64 27.09 27.82 -20.84
N ALA A 65 27.89 27.14 -21.67
CA ALA A 65 28.43 25.82 -21.39
C ALA A 65 29.28 25.78 -20.10
N ALA A 66 29.94 26.87 -19.76
CA ALA A 66 30.76 26.97 -18.53
C ALA A 66 29.91 26.94 -17.24
N GLU A 67 28.64 27.32 -17.31
CA GLU A 67 27.73 27.35 -16.15
C GLU A 67 26.92 26.03 -15.98
N VAL A 68 26.90 25.16 -16.97
CA VAL A 68 26.07 23.95 -16.99
C VAL A 68 26.40 23.01 -15.83
N ASP A 69 27.67 22.82 -15.51
CA ASP A 69 28.07 21.88 -14.45
C ASP A 69 27.71 22.41 -13.06
N ASN A 70 27.87 23.71 -12.83
CA ASN A 70 27.41 24.35 -11.59
C ASN A 70 25.86 24.27 -11.47
N TRP A 71 25.13 24.50 -12.56
CA TRP A 71 23.68 24.31 -12.59
C TRP A 71 23.26 22.87 -12.24
N LYS A 72 23.92 21.84 -12.82
CA LYS A 72 23.66 20.44 -12.49
C LYS A 72 23.88 20.15 -11.01
N GLN A 73 24.96 20.68 -10.42
CA GLN A 73 25.24 20.50 -9.00
C GLN A 73 24.15 21.13 -8.13
N ARG A 74 23.70 22.35 -8.44
CA ARG A 74 22.60 23.02 -7.73
C ARG A 74 21.27 22.28 -7.85
N VAL A 75 20.94 21.79 -9.05
CA VAL A 75 19.75 20.95 -9.27
C VAL A 75 19.86 19.63 -8.49
N GLY A 76 21.04 19.00 -8.46
CA GLY A 76 21.32 17.80 -7.67
C GLY A 76 21.06 18.05 -6.18
N TYR A 77 21.66 19.11 -5.64
CA TYR A 77 21.46 19.50 -4.24
C TYR A 77 19.99 19.80 -3.92
N GLY A 78 19.28 20.52 -4.78
CA GLY A 78 17.84 20.75 -4.63
C GLY A 78 17.03 19.45 -4.54
N LYS A 79 17.35 18.45 -5.38
CA LYS A 79 16.69 17.14 -5.34
C LYS A 79 16.97 16.38 -4.04
N GLU A 80 18.18 16.45 -3.52
CA GLU A 80 18.56 15.82 -2.23
C GLU A 80 17.80 16.47 -1.08
N VAL A 81 17.74 17.81 -1.03
CA VAL A 81 17.02 18.52 0.02
C VAL A 81 15.51 18.32 -0.06
N ALA A 82 14.93 18.30 -1.27
CA ALA A 82 13.52 17.96 -1.46
C ALA A 82 13.20 16.54 -0.98
N SER A 83 14.07 15.58 -1.33
CA SER A 83 13.93 14.19 -0.85
C SER A 83 14.05 14.09 0.67
N TYR A 84 14.95 14.84 1.29
CA TYR A 84 15.07 14.88 2.75
C TYR A 84 13.83 15.48 3.41
N SER A 85 13.21 16.53 2.83
CA SER A 85 12.00 17.12 3.39
C SER A 85 10.85 16.12 3.47
N GLU A 86 10.69 15.27 2.46
CA GLU A 86 9.72 14.17 2.46
C GLU A 86 10.09 13.09 3.50
N TYR A 87 11.36 12.71 3.55
CA TYR A 87 11.88 11.76 4.55
C TYR A 87 11.64 12.25 5.98
N ALA A 88 11.88 13.53 6.26
CA ALA A 88 11.70 14.13 7.57
C ALA A 88 10.28 13.96 8.11
N ILE A 89 9.28 14.24 7.26
CA ILE A 89 7.86 14.05 7.60
C ILE A 89 7.58 12.56 7.89
N ALA A 90 7.98 11.67 6.98
CA ALA A 90 7.74 10.24 7.13
C ALA A 90 8.43 9.67 8.38
N TYR A 91 9.67 10.06 8.63
CA TYR A 91 10.44 9.62 9.80
C TYR A 91 9.76 10.02 11.11
N VAL A 92 9.38 11.28 11.25
CA VAL A 92 8.69 11.75 12.45
C VAL A 92 7.33 11.10 12.63
N ALA A 93 6.59 10.86 11.53
CA ALA A 93 5.31 10.16 11.55
C ALA A 93 5.38 8.76 12.16
N THR A 94 6.55 8.09 12.08
CA THR A 94 6.73 6.76 12.71
C THR A 94 7.02 6.81 14.20
N GLN A 95 7.21 8.00 14.80
CA GLN A 95 7.72 8.16 16.17
C GLN A 95 6.81 8.97 17.09
N VAL A 96 5.68 9.43 16.58
CA VAL A 96 4.72 10.25 17.34
C VAL A 96 3.41 9.50 17.59
N ASP A 97 2.49 10.12 18.34
CA ASP A 97 1.17 9.57 18.60
C ASP A 97 0.26 9.55 17.35
N ALA A 98 -0.85 8.82 17.46
CA ALA A 98 -1.75 8.59 16.32
C ALA A 98 -2.31 9.88 15.68
N PRO A 99 -2.78 10.90 16.40
CA PRO A 99 -3.22 12.16 15.80
C PRO A 99 -2.14 12.83 14.97
N LYS A 100 -0.94 12.99 15.53
CA LYS A 100 0.21 13.59 14.83
C LYS A 100 0.72 12.77 13.65
N THR A 101 0.67 11.42 13.77
CA THR A 101 0.95 10.52 12.63
C THR A 101 0.02 10.82 11.46
N ILE A 102 -1.29 10.97 11.71
CA ILE A 102 -2.28 11.28 10.67
C ILE A 102 -1.94 12.62 10.01
N GLU A 103 -1.71 13.66 10.79
CA GLU A 103 -1.38 15.00 10.27
C GLU A 103 -0.12 14.99 9.40
N LEU A 104 0.96 14.37 9.86
CA LEU A 104 2.21 14.26 9.13
C LEU A 104 2.06 13.50 7.81
N VAL A 105 1.39 12.34 7.83
CA VAL A 105 1.25 11.54 6.61
C VAL A 105 0.30 12.22 5.61
N GLU A 106 -0.75 12.88 6.06
CA GLU A 106 -1.62 13.66 5.18
C GLU A 106 -0.88 14.86 4.58
N ALA A 107 -0.01 15.53 5.33
CA ALA A 107 0.85 16.58 4.81
C ALA A 107 1.84 16.05 3.76
N LEU A 108 2.46 14.89 3.99
CA LEU A 108 3.34 14.26 3.02
C LEU A 108 2.59 13.87 1.73
N ILE A 109 1.40 13.28 1.84
CA ILE A 109 0.56 12.95 0.68
C ILE A 109 0.17 14.21 -0.10
N ALA A 110 -0.15 15.31 0.60
CA ALA A 110 -0.47 16.59 -0.03
C ALA A 110 0.74 17.21 -0.72
N GLN A 111 1.93 17.12 -0.13
CA GLN A 111 3.18 17.63 -0.70
C GLN A 111 3.63 16.83 -1.93
N ASN A 112 3.63 15.51 -1.83
CA ASN A 112 4.00 14.60 -2.93
C ASN A 112 3.30 13.24 -2.77
N PRO A 113 2.15 13.02 -3.43
CA PRO A 113 1.43 11.74 -3.32
C PRO A 113 2.22 10.54 -3.87
N LYS A 114 3.28 10.78 -4.66
CA LYS A 114 4.16 9.75 -5.23
C LYS A 114 5.43 9.51 -4.41
N SER A 115 5.59 10.19 -3.29
CA SER A 115 6.75 10.03 -2.42
C SER A 115 6.98 8.57 -2.04
N LYS A 116 8.20 8.08 -2.23
CA LYS A 116 8.60 6.73 -1.79
C LYS A 116 8.52 6.56 -0.27
N TYR A 117 8.62 7.64 0.47
CA TYR A 117 8.61 7.64 1.93
C TYR A 117 7.21 7.41 2.52
N ILE A 118 6.15 7.55 1.73
CA ILE A 118 4.80 7.15 2.13
C ILE A 118 4.78 5.66 2.49
N ASP A 119 5.50 4.80 1.75
CA ASP A 119 5.54 3.37 2.04
C ASP A 119 6.10 3.07 3.44
N VAL A 120 7.05 3.88 3.92
CA VAL A 120 7.68 3.72 5.24
C VAL A 120 6.70 4.00 6.38
N CYS A 121 5.86 5.01 6.25
CA CYS A 121 4.93 5.44 7.32
C CYS A 121 3.50 4.87 7.17
N THR A 122 3.19 4.18 6.06
CA THR A 122 1.85 3.61 5.84
C THR A 122 1.39 2.65 6.93
N PRO A 123 2.22 1.74 7.50
CA PRO A 123 1.78 0.86 8.60
C PRO A 123 1.30 1.64 9.82
N GLN A 124 2.05 2.66 10.25
CA GLN A 124 1.70 3.50 11.40
C GLN A 124 0.46 4.36 11.10
N TYR A 125 0.35 4.87 9.88
CA TYR A 125 -0.82 5.63 9.43
C TYR A 125 -2.09 4.76 9.43
N LEU A 126 -2.02 3.53 8.91
CA LEU A 126 -3.11 2.57 8.96
C LEU A 126 -3.55 2.28 10.39
N ALA A 127 -2.60 2.04 11.30
CA ALA A 127 -2.87 1.81 12.72
C ALA A 127 -3.49 3.04 13.40
N ALA A 128 -3.00 4.23 13.10
CA ALA A 128 -3.52 5.50 13.61
C ALA A 128 -4.97 5.74 13.17
N LEU A 129 -5.26 5.55 11.88
CA LEU A 129 -6.61 5.68 11.31
C LEU A 129 -7.57 4.62 11.86
N GLY A 130 -7.09 3.41 12.18
CA GLY A 130 -7.91 2.36 12.81
C GLY A 130 -8.56 2.79 14.11
N LYS A 131 -7.90 3.65 14.89
CA LYS A 131 -8.46 4.26 16.11
C LYS A 131 -9.58 5.27 15.82
N SER A 132 -9.62 5.81 14.61
CA SER A 132 -10.62 6.79 14.16
C SER A 132 -11.82 6.17 13.43
N GLY A 133 -11.80 4.85 13.22
CA GLY A 133 -12.88 4.08 12.61
C GLY A 133 -12.62 3.63 11.16
N ALA A 134 -13.32 2.57 10.78
CA ALA A 134 -13.09 1.85 9.51
C ALA A 134 -13.27 2.72 8.24
N THR A 135 -14.17 3.71 8.27
CA THR A 135 -14.37 4.59 7.10
C THR A 135 -13.15 5.47 6.86
N LYS A 136 -12.63 6.13 7.91
CA LYS A 136 -11.43 6.96 7.80
C LYS A 136 -10.21 6.13 7.37
N GLN A 137 -10.14 4.89 7.84
CA GLN A 137 -9.08 3.97 7.46
C GLN A 137 -9.12 3.66 5.95
N LEU A 138 -10.28 3.35 5.40
CA LEU A 138 -10.46 3.09 3.97
C LEU A 138 -10.18 4.34 3.12
N ASP A 139 -10.61 5.51 3.56
CA ASP A 139 -10.36 6.77 2.87
C ASP A 139 -8.85 7.10 2.84
N GLY A 140 -8.17 6.97 3.96
CA GLY A 140 -6.73 7.17 4.03
C GLY A 140 -5.95 6.20 3.14
N MET A 141 -6.29 4.91 3.18
CA MET A 141 -5.64 3.90 2.34
C MET A 141 -5.95 4.10 0.86
N THR A 142 -7.12 4.64 0.51
CA THR A 142 -7.45 5.02 -0.86
C THR A 142 -6.55 6.16 -1.36
N LYS A 143 -6.29 7.18 -0.52
CA LYS A 143 -5.34 8.25 -0.85
C LYS A 143 -3.92 7.70 -1.08
N VAL A 144 -3.45 6.81 -0.19
CA VAL A 144 -2.15 6.15 -0.35
C VAL A 144 -2.09 5.37 -1.67
N ALA A 145 -3.07 4.49 -1.94
CA ALA A 145 -3.08 3.66 -3.14
C ALA A 145 -3.20 4.46 -4.45
N ALA A 146 -3.74 5.67 -4.40
CA ALA A 146 -3.82 6.57 -5.56
C ALA A 146 -2.44 7.10 -5.97
N GLY A 147 -1.61 7.48 -5.01
CA GLY A 147 -0.25 8.00 -5.26
C GLY A 147 0.81 6.89 -5.32
N ARG A 148 0.64 5.86 -4.50
CA ARG A 148 1.52 4.68 -4.36
C ARG A 148 0.76 3.39 -4.68
N PRO A 149 0.53 3.12 -5.95
CA PRO A 149 -0.31 2.01 -6.38
C PRO A 149 0.28 0.61 -6.10
N ASP A 150 1.54 0.53 -5.74
CA ASP A 150 2.29 -0.66 -5.36
C ASP A 150 2.51 -0.79 -3.85
N ASN A 151 1.85 0.05 -3.03
CA ASN A 151 1.92 -0.02 -1.58
C ASN A 151 1.11 -1.22 -1.07
N GLU A 152 1.80 -2.27 -0.64
CA GLU A 152 1.20 -3.54 -0.22
C GLU A 152 0.30 -3.39 1.02
N VAL A 153 0.63 -2.48 1.93
CA VAL A 153 -0.16 -2.25 3.15
C VAL A 153 -1.52 -1.65 2.80
N ALA A 154 -1.53 -0.63 1.94
CA ALA A 154 -2.76 0.00 1.49
C ALA A 154 -3.62 -0.97 0.67
N LEU A 155 -3.00 -1.74 -0.23
CA LEU A 155 -3.70 -2.74 -1.04
C LEU A 155 -4.35 -3.82 -0.17
N ALA A 156 -3.65 -4.33 0.85
CA ALA A 156 -4.19 -5.33 1.77
C ALA A 156 -5.37 -4.78 2.57
N ALA A 157 -5.23 -3.58 3.15
CA ALA A 157 -6.28 -2.93 3.92
C ALA A 157 -7.54 -2.65 3.09
N LEU A 158 -7.38 -2.23 1.83
CA LEU A 158 -8.49 -1.99 0.91
C LEU A 158 -9.16 -3.30 0.46
N ALA A 159 -8.37 -4.34 0.21
CA ALA A 159 -8.91 -5.66 -0.14
C ALA A 159 -9.81 -6.20 0.98
N GLU A 160 -9.33 -6.22 2.22
CA GLU A 160 -10.10 -6.70 3.37
C GLU A 160 -11.27 -5.79 3.71
N GLY A 161 -11.04 -4.49 3.83
CA GLY A 161 -12.04 -3.54 4.28
C GLY A 161 -13.21 -3.32 3.31
N LEU A 162 -13.03 -3.62 2.01
CA LEU A 162 -14.06 -3.52 0.99
C LEU A 162 -14.72 -4.87 0.66
N ALA A 163 -14.23 -6.00 1.17
CA ALA A 163 -14.67 -7.34 0.77
C ALA A 163 -16.21 -7.51 0.83
N ASN A 164 -16.83 -7.02 1.89
CA ASN A 164 -18.28 -7.10 2.09
C ASN A 164 -19.06 -5.90 1.53
N LYS A 165 -18.42 -4.75 1.32
CA LYS A 165 -19.06 -3.50 0.90
C LYS A 165 -19.02 -3.30 -0.62
N SER A 166 -17.94 -3.68 -1.24
CA SER A 166 -17.65 -3.48 -2.66
C SER A 166 -16.76 -4.64 -3.17
N PRO A 167 -17.31 -5.87 -3.31
CA PRO A 167 -16.52 -7.05 -3.62
C PRO A 167 -15.67 -6.93 -4.89
N ASP A 168 -16.17 -6.25 -5.93
CA ASP A 168 -15.41 -6.07 -7.17
C ASP A 168 -14.18 -5.18 -6.97
N ARG A 169 -14.31 -4.10 -6.20
CA ARG A 169 -13.17 -3.25 -5.84
C ARG A 169 -12.19 -4.00 -4.96
N ALA A 170 -12.67 -4.73 -3.96
CA ALA A 170 -11.85 -5.56 -3.10
C ALA A 170 -11.05 -6.59 -3.91
N LEU A 171 -11.69 -7.26 -4.87
CA LEU A 171 -11.05 -8.23 -5.76
C LEU A 171 -9.93 -7.59 -6.59
N ASN A 172 -10.14 -6.37 -7.12
CA ASN A 172 -9.11 -5.64 -7.85
C ASN A 172 -7.89 -5.35 -6.97
N TYR A 173 -8.11 -4.89 -5.73
CA TYR A 173 -7.00 -4.65 -4.78
C TYR A 173 -6.30 -5.95 -4.36
N ALA A 174 -7.05 -7.01 -4.09
CA ALA A 174 -6.50 -8.31 -3.73
C ALA A 174 -5.63 -8.91 -4.84
N ASN A 175 -6.09 -8.89 -6.09
CA ASN A 175 -5.33 -9.37 -7.24
C ASN A 175 -4.07 -8.53 -7.48
N ARG A 176 -4.18 -7.21 -7.32
CA ARG A 176 -3.03 -6.31 -7.43
C ARG A 176 -2.01 -6.55 -6.33
N LEU A 177 -2.46 -6.76 -5.08
CA LEU A 177 -1.60 -7.11 -3.95
C LEU A 177 -0.76 -8.35 -4.26
N VAL A 178 -1.41 -9.43 -4.74
CA VAL A 178 -0.71 -10.67 -5.13
C VAL A 178 0.32 -10.40 -6.23
N THR A 179 -0.03 -9.61 -7.24
CA THR A 179 0.89 -9.27 -8.35
C THR A 179 2.09 -8.49 -7.84
N VAL A 180 1.85 -7.45 -7.04
CA VAL A 180 2.92 -6.61 -6.45
C VAL A 180 3.87 -7.47 -5.62
N LEU A 181 3.35 -8.28 -4.70
CA LEU A 181 4.19 -9.10 -3.81
C LEU A 181 4.98 -10.19 -4.50
N LYS A 182 4.56 -10.64 -5.68
CA LYS A 182 5.32 -11.60 -6.49
C LYS A 182 6.49 -10.95 -7.23
N THR A 183 6.40 -9.67 -7.56
CA THR A 183 7.36 -8.99 -8.43
C THR A 183 8.19 -7.93 -7.73
N LYS A 184 7.68 -7.36 -6.62
CA LYS A 184 8.34 -6.29 -5.88
C LYS A 184 9.62 -6.81 -5.22
N ALA A 185 10.73 -6.14 -5.51
CA ALA A 185 11.99 -6.38 -4.79
C ALA A 185 11.84 -5.94 -3.31
N LYS A 186 12.65 -6.54 -2.44
CA LYS A 186 12.72 -6.15 -1.03
C LYS A 186 13.11 -4.67 -0.93
N PRO A 187 12.33 -3.84 -0.20
CA PRO A 187 12.70 -2.44 0.03
C PRO A 187 14.03 -2.33 0.80
N GLU A 188 14.77 -1.26 0.53
CA GLU A 188 15.99 -0.95 1.29
C GLU A 188 15.66 -0.74 2.78
N GLY A 189 16.58 -1.14 3.65
CA GLY A 189 16.45 -0.96 5.10
C GLY A 189 15.55 -1.97 5.80
N ILE A 190 14.89 -2.89 5.07
CA ILE A 190 14.08 -3.96 5.66
C ILE A 190 14.89 -5.26 5.68
N SER A 191 14.85 -6.02 6.78
CA SER A 191 15.48 -7.34 6.87
C SER A 191 14.76 -8.36 5.93
N GLU A 192 15.49 -9.41 5.49
CA GLU A 192 14.87 -10.50 4.72
C GLU A 192 13.67 -11.12 5.48
N ALA A 193 13.86 -11.39 6.78
CA ALA A 193 12.83 -11.98 7.61
C ALA A 193 11.57 -11.11 7.74
N ASP A 194 11.74 -9.79 7.83
CA ASP A 194 10.60 -8.86 7.88
C ASP A 194 9.89 -8.77 6.54
N TRP A 195 10.66 -8.77 5.45
CA TRP A 195 10.10 -8.77 4.11
C TRP A 195 9.35 -10.06 3.82
N ASP A 196 9.89 -11.22 4.18
CA ASP A 196 9.22 -12.51 4.01
C ASP A 196 7.93 -12.59 4.84
N ARG A 197 7.91 -12.04 6.05
CA ARG A 197 6.67 -11.92 6.84
C ARG A 197 5.64 -11.04 6.16
N THR A 198 6.06 -9.91 5.62
CA THR A 198 5.18 -8.99 4.88
C THR A 198 4.61 -9.67 3.64
N LYS A 199 5.45 -10.34 2.85
CA LYS A 199 5.01 -11.09 1.67
C LYS A 199 4.03 -12.20 2.04
N THR A 200 4.35 -12.99 3.04
CA THR A 200 3.51 -14.10 3.51
C THR A 200 2.12 -13.59 3.94
N ALA A 201 2.08 -12.55 4.79
CA ALA A 201 0.82 -11.97 5.25
C ALA A 201 -0.01 -11.37 4.09
N GLY A 202 0.65 -10.64 3.21
CA GLY A 202 -0.01 -10.01 2.06
C GLY A 202 -0.52 -11.03 1.04
N LEU A 203 0.25 -12.10 0.74
CA LEU A 203 -0.19 -13.19 -0.14
C LEU A 203 -1.36 -13.96 0.49
N ALA A 204 -1.31 -14.23 1.81
CA ALA A 204 -2.44 -14.81 2.53
C ALA A 204 -3.71 -13.97 2.32
N THR A 205 -3.62 -12.66 2.56
CA THR A 205 -4.74 -11.73 2.41
C THR A 205 -5.25 -11.69 0.96
N GLY A 206 -4.36 -11.51 -0.02
CA GLY A 206 -4.74 -11.38 -1.42
C GLY A 206 -5.44 -12.61 -1.97
N TYR A 207 -4.89 -13.80 -1.73
CA TYR A 207 -5.49 -15.06 -2.17
C TYR A 207 -6.78 -15.41 -1.42
N TYR A 208 -6.80 -15.19 -0.09
CA TYR A 208 -7.98 -15.45 0.72
C TYR A 208 -9.15 -14.57 0.30
N VAL A 209 -8.96 -13.25 0.21
CA VAL A 209 -10.02 -12.32 -0.18
C VAL A 209 -10.54 -12.61 -1.58
N SER A 210 -9.62 -12.82 -2.54
CA SER A 210 -10.02 -13.18 -3.92
C SER A 210 -10.84 -14.46 -3.95
N GLY A 211 -10.36 -15.50 -3.28
CA GLY A 211 -11.02 -16.79 -3.25
C GLY A 211 -12.39 -16.78 -2.59
N ALA A 212 -12.52 -16.07 -1.45
CA ALA A 212 -13.80 -15.91 -0.76
C ALA A 212 -14.82 -15.13 -1.61
N ILE A 213 -14.39 -14.07 -2.29
CA ILE A 213 -15.26 -13.30 -3.20
C ILE A 213 -15.70 -14.16 -4.39
N TYR A 214 -14.80 -14.93 -5.01
CA TYR A 214 -15.16 -15.85 -6.08
C TYR A 214 -16.14 -16.91 -5.59
N GLY A 215 -15.94 -17.46 -4.37
CA GLY A 215 -16.87 -18.40 -3.75
C GLY A 215 -18.27 -17.81 -3.54
N GLY A 216 -18.35 -16.58 -3.02
CA GLY A 216 -19.61 -15.86 -2.86
C GLY A 216 -20.32 -15.57 -4.18
N LYS A 217 -19.59 -15.48 -5.29
CA LYS A 217 -20.10 -15.28 -6.65
C LYS A 217 -20.35 -16.59 -7.40
N SER A 218 -20.17 -17.74 -6.76
CA SER A 218 -20.27 -19.07 -7.37
C SER A 218 -19.33 -19.29 -8.57
N ASN A 219 -18.24 -18.53 -8.64
CA ASN A 219 -17.15 -18.79 -9.59
C ASN A 219 -16.18 -19.83 -8.98
N TRP A 220 -16.61 -21.10 -9.06
CA TRP A 220 -15.96 -22.19 -8.38
C TRP A 220 -14.54 -22.48 -8.87
N ILE A 221 -14.25 -22.26 -10.15
CA ILE A 221 -12.92 -22.48 -10.74
C ILE A 221 -11.90 -21.52 -10.12
N ASP A 222 -12.21 -20.23 -10.12
CA ASP A 222 -11.33 -19.21 -9.55
C ASP A 222 -11.28 -19.28 -8.02
N CYS A 223 -12.39 -19.64 -7.37
CA CYS A 223 -12.45 -19.89 -5.94
C CYS A 223 -11.47 -21.01 -5.54
N ASP A 224 -11.54 -22.17 -6.17
CA ASP A 224 -10.65 -23.32 -5.91
C ASP A 224 -9.17 -22.94 -6.13
N ARG A 225 -8.88 -22.28 -7.26
CA ARG A 225 -7.52 -21.86 -7.59
C ARG A 225 -6.93 -20.90 -6.56
N GLN A 226 -7.67 -19.85 -6.20
CA GLN A 226 -7.18 -18.82 -5.28
C GLN A 226 -7.04 -19.36 -3.85
N LEU A 227 -8.02 -20.14 -3.38
CA LEU A 227 -7.96 -20.67 -2.01
C LEU A 227 -6.91 -21.77 -1.84
N LYS A 228 -6.65 -22.59 -2.86
CA LYS A 228 -5.50 -23.51 -2.84
C LYS A 228 -4.18 -22.75 -2.77
N ALA A 229 -4.07 -21.61 -3.47
CA ALA A 229 -2.90 -20.74 -3.39
C ALA A 229 -2.78 -20.01 -2.02
N ALA A 230 -3.88 -19.84 -1.30
CA ALA A 230 -3.88 -19.25 0.04
C ALA A 230 -3.38 -20.20 1.13
N LEU A 231 -3.63 -21.52 0.99
CA LEU A 231 -3.37 -22.52 2.04
C LEU A 231 -1.95 -22.48 2.64
N PRO A 232 -0.86 -22.31 1.86
CA PRO A 232 0.48 -22.26 2.42
C PRO A 232 0.76 -21.04 3.32
N PHE A 233 -0.09 -20.01 3.25
CA PHE A 233 0.12 -18.73 3.91
C PHE A 233 -0.88 -18.44 5.03
N VAL A 234 -2.02 -19.16 5.08
CA VAL A 234 -3.08 -18.93 6.07
C VAL A 234 -2.86 -19.86 7.25
N HIS A 235 -2.64 -19.30 8.44
CA HIS A 235 -2.34 -20.05 9.65
C HIS A 235 -3.36 -19.85 10.77
N ASP A 236 -4.22 -18.82 10.69
CA ASP A 236 -5.26 -18.63 11.70
C ASP A 236 -6.49 -19.51 11.42
N ASN A 237 -7.03 -20.12 12.50
CA ASN A 237 -8.12 -21.08 12.40
C ASN A 237 -9.40 -20.47 11.80
N THR A 238 -9.71 -19.22 12.07
CA THR A 238 -10.93 -18.59 11.56
C THR A 238 -10.88 -18.50 10.04
N ARG A 239 -9.77 -18.00 9.48
CA ARG A 239 -9.56 -17.95 8.02
C ARG A 239 -9.47 -19.35 7.41
N LEU A 240 -8.77 -20.29 8.06
CA LEU A 240 -8.69 -21.67 7.59
C LEU A 240 -10.08 -22.31 7.49
N GLY A 241 -10.95 -22.11 8.48
CA GLY A 241 -12.34 -22.59 8.44
C GLY A 241 -13.10 -22.08 7.20
N ILE A 242 -12.94 -20.79 6.87
CA ILE A 242 -13.56 -20.19 5.68
C ILE A 242 -12.93 -20.74 4.39
N VAL A 243 -11.60 -20.87 4.34
CA VAL A 243 -10.87 -21.41 3.19
C VAL A 243 -11.34 -22.84 2.90
N TYR A 244 -11.36 -23.69 3.91
CA TYR A 244 -11.81 -25.08 3.75
C TYR A 244 -13.30 -25.17 3.38
N PHE A 245 -14.14 -24.32 3.94
CA PHE A 245 -15.56 -24.26 3.57
C PHE A 245 -15.74 -23.99 2.07
N TYR A 246 -15.12 -22.94 1.55
CA TYR A 246 -15.26 -22.59 0.14
C TYR A 246 -14.52 -23.58 -0.78
N LEU A 247 -13.39 -24.17 -0.38
CA LEU A 247 -12.74 -25.25 -1.13
C LEU A 247 -13.63 -26.50 -1.18
N GLY A 248 -14.29 -26.81 -0.08
CA GLY A 248 -15.27 -27.91 -0.01
C GLY A 248 -16.41 -27.70 -0.99
N LEU A 249 -17.04 -26.53 -0.92
CA LEU A 249 -18.14 -26.18 -1.78
C LEU A 249 -17.73 -26.10 -3.26
N ALA A 250 -16.60 -25.48 -3.58
CA ALA A 250 -16.11 -25.36 -4.95
C ALA A 250 -15.83 -26.73 -5.59
N ASN A 251 -15.11 -27.63 -4.86
CA ASN A 251 -14.80 -28.98 -5.39
C ASN A 251 -16.06 -29.83 -5.51
N TYR A 252 -17.03 -29.73 -4.59
CA TYR A 252 -18.31 -30.38 -4.72
C TYR A 252 -19.08 -29.91 -5.96
N GLN A 253 -19.25 -28.60 -6.14
CA GLN A 253 -19.99 -28.03 -7.27
C GLN A 253 -19.34 -28.38 -8.62
N LEU A 254 -18.01 -28.24 -8.72
CA LEU A 254 -17.29 -28.60 -9.93
C LEU A 254 -17.34 -30.13 -10.21
N GLY A 255 -17.21 -30.95 -9.17
CA GLY A 255 -17.35 -32.40 -9.30
C GLY A 255 -18.75 -32.82 -9.75
N LYS A 256 -19.79 -32.17 -9.22
CA LYS A 256 -21.18 -32.39 -9.61
C LYS A 256 -21.45 -32.04 -11.07
N GLN A 257 -20.95 -30.84 -11.51
CA GLN A 257 -21.11 -30.41 -12.90
C GLN A 257 -20.47 -31.35 -13.92
N THR A 258 -19.37 -31.98 -13.54
CA THR A 258 -18.59 -32.88 -14.45
C THR A 258 -18.78 -34.37 -14.13
N MET A 259 -19.65 -34.72 -13.20
CA MET A 259 -19.83 -36.11 -12.67
C MET A 259 -18.51 -36.72 -12.14
N ASP A 260 -17.58 -35.88 -11.68
CA ASP A 260 -16.27 -36.28 -11.14
C ASP A 260 -16.39 -36.65 -9.65
N LYS A 261 -16.65 -37.92 -9.37
CA LYS A 261 -16.75 -38.43 -7.99
C LYS A 261 -15.48 -38.22 -7.16
N PRO A 262 -14.25 -38.44 -7.67
CA PRO A 262 -13.02 -38.11 -6.95
C PRO A 262 -12.96 -36.63 -6.52
N ARG A 263 -13.40 -35.71 -7.36
CA ARG A 263 -13.48 -34.30 -7.03
C ARG A 263 -14.51 -33.98 -5.95
N MET A 264 -15.68 -34.63 -6.02
CA MET A 264 -16.69 -34.54 -4.96
C MET A 264 -16.16 -35.09 -3.62
N GLN A 265 -15.38 -36.18 -3.62
CA GLN A 265 -14.71 -36.70 -2.42
C GLN A 265 -13.68 -35.69 -1.86
N THR A 266 -12.97 -34.97 -2.74
CA THR A 266 -12.08 -33.87 -2.32
C THR A 266 -12.88 -32.74 -1.65
N GLY A 267 -14.05 -32.42 -2.21
CA GLY A 267 -15.00 -31.46 -1.61
C GLY A 267 -15.47 -31.93 -0.21
N LEU A 268 -15.77 -33.20 -0.06
CA LEU A 268 -16.14 -33.81 1.23
C LEU A 268 -15.03 -33.63 2.27
N LYS A 269 -13.77 -33.94 1.92
CA LYS A 269 -12.63 -33.80 2.83
C LYS A 269 -12.46 -32.35 3.32
N TYR A 270 -12.50 -31.38 2.42
CA TYR A 270 -12.41 -29.98 2.80
C TYR A 270 -13.60 -29.54 3.67
N SER A 271 -14.82 -29.96 3.35
CA SER A 271 -16.00 -29.65 4.17
C SER A 271 -15.88 -30.24 5.58
N GLN A 272 -15.35 -31.46 5.73
CA GLN A 272 -15.07 -32.09 7.03
C GLN A 272 -14.02 -31.29 7.82
N GLN A 273 -12.95 -30.81 7.17
CA GLN A 273 -11.94 -29.95 7.80
C GLN A 273 -12.56 -28.65 8.29
N ALA A 274 -13.41 -28.02 7.48
CA ALA A 274 -14.12 -26.80 7.87
C ALA A 274 -15.07 -27.02 9.05
N ALA A 275 -15.82 -28.12 9.05
CA ALA A 275 -16.74 -28.50 10.14
C ALA A 275 -16.02 -28.79 11.47
N ALA A 276 -14.76 -29.23 11.41
CA ALA A 276 -13.94 -29.49 12.58
C ALA A 276 -13.38 -28.18 13.24
N ILE A 277 -13.37 -27.07 12.52
CA ILE A 277 -12.86 -25.79 13.01
C ILE A 277 -14.00 -24.97 13.60
N ALA A 278 -13.84 -24.54 14.86
CA ALA A 278 -14.77 -23.60 15.48
C ALA A 278 -14.72 -22.25 14.77
N GLY A 279 -15.86 -21.79 14.25
CA GLY A 279 -15.91 -20.53 13.50
C GLY A 279 -17.23 -20.35 12.74
N PRO A 280 -17.36 -19.25 11.98
CA PRO A 280 -18.62 -18.85 11.35
C PRO A 280 -19.15 -19.83 10.28
N MET A 281 -18.28 -20.66 9.72
CA MET A 281 -18.66 -21.61 8.65
C MET A 281 -18.91 -23.05 9.14
N LYS A 282 -18.72 -23.33 10.44
CA LYS A 282 -18.80 -24.69 10.99
C LYS A 282 -20.10 -25.41 10.63
N ASP A 283 -21.24 -24.79 10.94
CA ASP A 283 -22.54 -25.42 10.73
C ASP A 283 -22.87 -25.58 9.26
N GLN A 284 -22.55 -24.58 8.45
CA GLN A 284 -22.72 -24.67 7.00
C GLN A 284 -21.83 -25.75 6.37
N ALA A 285 -20.60 -25.86 6.86
CA ALA A 285 -19.67 -26.90 6.43
C ALA A 285 -20.21 -28.31 6.80
N TYR A 286 -20.80 -28.47 7.97
CA TYR A 286 -21.45 -29.72 8.36
C TYR A 286 -22.63 -30.07 7.44
N HIS A 287 -23.47 -29.11 7.08
CA HIS A 287 -24.52 -29.34 6.10
C HIS A 287 -23.98 -29.76 4.72
N ASN A 288 -22.87 -29.15 4.29
CA ASN A 288 -22.19 -29.58 3.05
C ASN A 288 -21.69 -31.03 3.15
N VAL A 289 -21.13 -31.43 4.29
CA VAL A 289 -20.70 -32.82 4.51
C VAL A 289 -21.86 -33.80 4.28
N LEU A 290 -23.02 -33.56 4.92
CA LEU A 290 -24.19 -34.40 4.77
C LEU A 290 -24.71 -34.44 3.33
N ALA A 291 -24.78 -33.30 2.66
CA ALA A 291 -25.23 -33.22 1.27
C ALA A 291 -24.33 -34.01 0.32
N ILE A 292 -23.01 -33.88 0.48
CA ILE A 292 -22.01 -34.56 -0.38
C ILE A 292 -22.02 -36.05 -0.11
N GLN A 293 -22.13 -36.50 1.16
CA GLN A 293 -22.23 -37.91 1.52
C GLN A 293 -23.46 -38.56 0.88
N ASN A 294 -24.63 -37.93 0.98
CA ASN A 294 -25.83 -38.43 0.36
C ASN A 294 -25.69 -38.60 -1.16
N GLU A 295 -25.09 -37.63 -1.84
CA GLU A 295 -24.92 -37.69 -3.30
C GLU A 295 -23.87 -38.73 -3.73
N LEU A 296 -22.86 -38.97 -2.91
CA LEU A 296 -21.88 -40.05 -3.14
C LEU A 296 -22.41 -41.43 -2.80
N GLY A 297 -23.60 -41.54 -2.18
CA GLY A 297 -24.18 -42.81 -1.76
C GLY A 297 -23.61 -43.37 -0.45
N HIS A 298 -22.94 -42.56 0.35
CA HIS A 298 -22.53 -42.92 1.72
C HIS A 298 -23.70 -42.67 2.68
N LYS A 299 -24.35 -43.76 3.14
CA LYS A 299 -25.37 -43.74 4.21
C LYS A 299 -24.72 -43.73 5.58
#